data_47bc4a90ad4265c4db186cd1bb848c61
#
_entry.id   47bc4a90ad4265c4db186cd1bb848c61
#
_cell.length_a   1.000
_cell.length_b   1.000
_cell.length_c   1.000
_cell.angle_alpha   90.00
_cell.angle_beta   90.00
_cell.angle_gamma   90.00
#
_symmetry.space_group_name_H-M   'P 1'
#
loop_
_entity.id
_entity.type
_entity.pdbx_description
1 polymer ?
#
loop_
_entity_poly.entity_id
_entity_poly.type
_entity_poly.pdbx_seq_one_letter_code
_entity_poly.pdbx_strand_id
1 'polypeptide(L)'
;MKTLLLLLTLLLPATLLRAQSPHFVKGPTASIDSATGDYTVSFKEAGLGNTPITFSLKALSSTFTFQCFTKSHNTPNGAPNSVSFSNDTNFITLTPRNGQITGSISLSPQQDGASCQGNGLELFLIAAAYSGVTFCDETNNICQGTPDLSVSGVQIGPFPH
;
A
#
# COMPACT_ATOMS: atom_id res chain seq x y z
N MET A 1 65.02 11.72 -43.83
CA MET A 1 64.31 12.23 -42.65
C MET A 1 62.91 11.56 -42.65
N LYS A 2 62.70 10.55 -41.77
CA LYS A 2 61.45 9.81 -41.65
C LYS A 2 60.72 10.32 -40.42
N THR A 3 59.58 11.02 -40.65
CA THR A 3 58.72 11.55 -39.59
C THR A 3 57.85 10.42 -39.09
N LEU A 4 58.07 9.97 -37.86
CA LEU A 4 57.30 8.94 -37.15
C LEU A 4 56.08 9.64 -36.51
N LEU A 5 54.90 9.43 -37.06
CA LEU A 5 53.63 9.95 -36.54
C LEU A 5 53.16 9.01 -35.40
N LEU A 6 53.30 9.46 -34.17
CA LEU A 6 52.86 8.73 -33.00
C LEU A 6 51.36 8.95 -32.78
N LEU A 7 50.54 7.96 -33.17
CA LEU A 7 49.09 7.96 -32.94
C LEU A 7 48.82 7.53 -31.50
N LEU A 8 48.64 8.53 -30.62
CA LEU A 8 48.24 8.29 -29.21
C LEU A 8 46.73 8.02 -29.15
N THR A 9 46.33 6.75 -29.21
CA THR A 9 44.94 6.34 -28.99
C THR A 9 44.57 6.51 -27.52
N LEU A 10 43.76 7.54 -27.24
CA LEU A 10 43.18 7.79 -25.92
C LEU A 10 42.13 6.71 -25.65
N LEU A 11 42.50 5.63 -24.95
CA LEU A 11 41.55 4.68 -24.38
C LEU A 11 40.84 5.38 -23.21
N LEU A 12 39.68 5.96 -23.46
CA LEU A 12 38.74 6.32 -22.39
C LEU A 12 38.24 5.00 -21.75
N PRO A 13 38.42 4.79 -20.44
CA PRO A 13 37.73 3.70 -19.76
C PRO A 13 36.23 4.02 -19.80
N ALA A 14 35.46 3.27 -20.59
CA ALA A 14 34.01 3.24 -20.44
C ALA A 14 33.72 2.69 -19.04
N THR A 15 33.55 3.58 -18.08
CA THR A 15 32.96 3.23 -16.80
C THR A 15 31.55 2.74 -17.11
N LEU A 16 31.37 1.42 -17.18
CA LEU A 16 30.06 0.77 -17.14
C LEU A 16 29.41 1.20 -15.82
N LEU A 17 28.61 2.28 -15.88
CA LEU A 17 27.65 2.55 -14.85
C LEU A 17 26.74 1.31 -14.79
N ARG A 18 27.04 0.42 -13.86
CA ARG A 18 26.10 -0.64 -13.52
C ARG A 18 24.89 0.07 -12.97
N ALA A 19 23.86 0.20 -13.81
CA ALA A 19 22.53 0.49 -13.31
C ALA A 19 22.24 -0.60 -12.26
N GLN A 20 22.16 -0.22 -10.98
CA GLN A 20 21.71 -1.14 -9.96
C GLN A 20 20.27 -1.52 -10.33
N SER A 21 20.01 -2.82 -10.39
CA SER A 21 18.65 -3.29 -10.65
C SER A 21 17.71 -2.81 -9.54
N PRO A 22 16.49 -2.39 -9.87
CA PRO A 22 15.46 -2.05 -8.88
C PRO A 22 15.31 -3.17 -7.85
N HIS A 23 15.29 -2.81 -6.56
CA HIS A 23 15.12 -3.76 -5.46
C HIS A 23 14.68 -3.05 -4.18
N PHE A 24 13.90 -3.75 -3.35
CA PHE A 24 13.57 -3.25 -2.01
C PHE A 24 14.80 -3.33 -1.09
N VAL A 25 15.30 -2.17 -0.66
CA VAL A 25 16.42 -2.04 0.31
C VAL A 25 15.96 -2.45 1.70
N LYS A 26 14.73 -2.08 2.04
CA LYS A 26 14.00 -2.57 3.21
C LYS A 26 12.72 -3.17 2.68
N GLY A 27 12.48 -4.44 2.95
CA GLY A 27 11.27 -5.14 2.53
C GLY A 27 10.00 -4.40 2.98
N PRO A 28 8.90 -4.53 2.24
CA PRO A 28 7.62 -3.93 2.62
C PRO A 28 7.25 -4.34 4.05
N THR A 29 6.96 -3.35 4.89
CA THR A 29 6.52 -3.56 6.27
C THR A 29 5.06 -3.19 6.37
N ALA A 30 4.21 -4.15 6.73
CA ALA A 30 2.79 -3.93 6.86
C ALA A 30 2.39 -3.61 8.30
N SER A 31 1.37 -2.78 8.45
CA SER A 31 0.68 -2.47 9.71
C SER A 31 -0.79 -2.24 9.46
N ILE A 32 -1.62 -2.46 10.49
CA ILE A 32 -3.03 -2.07 10.50
C ILE A 32 -3.23 -1.02 11.59
N ASP A 33 -3.91 0.07 11.25
CA ASP A 33 -4.20 1.14 12.20
C ASP A 33 -5.49 0.83 12.96
N SER A 34 -5.41 0.75 14.28
CA SER A 34 -6.58 0.50 15.13
C SER A 34 -7.55 1.69 15.23
N ALA A 35 -7.14 2.88 14.82
CA ALA A 35 -7.99 4.08 14.83
C ALA A 35 -8.75 4.30 13.52
N THR A 36 -8.27 3.75 12.40
CA THR A 36 -8.89 3.93 11.08
C THR A 36 -9.27 2.61 10.41
N GLY A 37 -8.64 1.50 10.80
CA GLY A 37 -8.78 0.20 10.15
C GLY A 37 -7.94 0.08 8.87
N ASP A 38 -7.12 1.07 8.54
CA ASP A 38 -6.30 1.07 7.32
C ASP A 38 -5.19 0.03 7.40
N TYR A 39 -5.04 -0.73 6.32
CA TYR A 39 -3.87 -1.56 6.10
C TYR A 39 -2.82 -0.76 5.33
N THR A 40 -1.67 -0.50 5.92
CA THR A 40 -0.61 0.33 5.35
C THR A 40 0.66 -0.48 5.14
N VAL A 41 1.25 -0.35 3.95
CA VAL A 41 2.58 -0.87 3.62
C VAL A 41 3.55 0.29 3.47
N SER A 42 4.63 0.26 4.25
CA SER A 42 5.77 1.18 4.14
C SER A 42 6.95 0.46 3.50
N PHE A 43 7.65 1.14 2.58
CA PHE A 43 8.72 0.52 1.80
C PHE A 43 9.84 1.52 1.47
N LYS A 44 10.99 0.96 1.11
CA LYS A 44 12.10 1.70 0.50
C LYS A 44 12.67 0.87 -0.64
N GLU A 45 12.74 1.48 -1.83
CA GLU A 45 13.31 0.88 -3.03
C GLU A 45 14.49 1.69 -3.55
N ALA A 46 15.49 1.03 -4.12
CA ALA A 46 16.68 1.62 -4.71
C ALA A 46 17.03 0.97 -6.06
N GLY A 47 18.02 1.52 -6.76
CA GLY A 47 18.40 1.06 -8.10
C GLY A 47 17.48 1.60 -9.19
N LEU A 48 16.70 2.63 -8.86
CA LEU A 48 15.74 3.25 -9.75
C LEU A 48 16.40 4.34 -10.60
N GLY A 49 15.89 4.54 -11.82
CA GLY A 49 16.23 5.72 -12.64
C GLY A 49 15.56 6.99 -12.12
N ASN A 50 15.24 7.90 -13.03
CA ASN A 50 14.53 9.15 -12.73
C ASN A 50 13.06 9.14 -13.21
N THR A 51 12.61 8.02 -13.80
CA THR A 51 11.24 7.87 -14.32
C THR A 51 10.29 7.58 -13.15
N PRO A 52 9.07 8.13 -13.17
CA PRO A 52 8.04 7.79 -12.17
C PRO A 52 7.77 6.29 -12.13
N ILE A 53 7.60 5.75 -10.93
CA ILE A 53 7.32 4.35 -10.64
C ILE A 53 5.91 4.24 -10.09
N THR A 54 5.13 3.32 -10.63
CA THR A 54 3.78 3.00 -10.14
C THR A 54 3.84 1.78 -9.24
N PHE A 55 3.32 1.93 -8.03
CA PHE A 55 3.17 0.86 -7.05
C PHE A 55 1.71 0.48 -6.89
N SER A 56 1.46 -0.78 -6.60
CA SER A 56 0.13 -1.28 -6.22
C SER A 56 0.18 -2.00 -4.88
N LEU A 57 -0.92 -1.91 -4.14
CA LEU A 57 -1.20 -2.72 -2.97
C LEU A 57 -2.53 -3.43 -3.21
N LYS A 58 -2.52 -4.75 -3.19
CA LYS A 58 -3.69 -5.57 -3.48
C LYS A 58 -3.94 -6.58 -2.37
N ALA A 59 -5.16 -6.63 -1.85
CA ALA A 59 -5.64 -7.72 -1.02
C ALA A 59 -6.54 -8.65 -1.84
N LEU A 60 -6.33 -9.95 -1.77
CA LEU A 60 -7.23 -10.93 -2.39
C LEU A 60 -8.61 -10.89 -1.76
N SER A 61 -8.67 -10.64 -0.45
CA SER A 61 -9.91 -10.42 0.28
C SER A 61 -9.72 -9.37 1.37
N SER A 62 -10.67 -8.42 1.42
CA SER A 62 -10.84 -7.45 2.51
C SER A 62 -12.22 -7.66 3.11
N THR A 63 -12.32 -7.78 4.44
CA THR A 63 -13.60 -7.96 5.14
C THR A 63 -13.73 -6.91 6.25
N PHE A 64 -14.83 -6.18 6.21
CA PHE A 64 -15.14 -5.11 7.16
C PHE A 64 -16.43 -5.45 7.90
N THR A 65 -16.40 -5.41 9.22
CA THR A 65 -17.59 -5.68 10.06
C THR A 65 -18.04 -4.38 10.69
N PHE A 66 -19.27 -4.03 10.41
CA PHE A 66 -19.92 -2.83 10.90
C PHE A 66 -20.99 -3.17 11.94
N GLN A 67 -21.21 -2.26 12.88
CA GLN A 67 -22.23 -2.34 13.91
C GLN A 67 -22.92 -0.99 14.04
N CYS A 68 -24.25 -1.02 14.15
CA CYS A 68 -25.01 0.16 14.52
C CYS A 68 -24.98 0.39 16.02
N PHE A 69 -24.81 1.65 16.43
CA PHE A 69 -24.86 2.07 17.82
C PHE A 69 -25.88 3.19 17.99
N THR A 70 -26.41 3.33 19.20
CA THR A 70 -27.18 4.53 19.56
C THR A 70 -26.28 5.76 19.52
N LYS A 71 -26.87 6.96 19.36
CA LYS A 71 -26.11 8.23 19.30
C LYS A 71 -25.20 8.49 20.51
N SER A 72 -25.47 7.84 21.64
CA SER A 72 -24.57 7.87 22.79
C SER A 72 -23.34 6.98 22.62
N HIS A 73 -23.26 6.22 21.51
CA HIS A 73 -22.18 5.27 21.14
C HIS A 73 -21.96 4.13 22.15
N ASN A 74 -22.88 3.97 23.12
CA ASN A 74 -22.68 3.05 24.24
C ASN A 74 -23.43 1.72 24.08
N THR A 75 -24.44 1.67 23.20
CA THR A 75 -25.27 0.48 23.08
C THR A 75 -25.34 0.00 21.64
N PRO A 76 -24.81 -1.20 21.35
CA PRO A 76 -24.99 -1.82 20.04
C PRO A 76 -26.48 -2.06 19.76
N ASN A 77 -26.90 -1.85 18.53
CA ASN A 77 -28.25 -2.08 18.08
C ASN A 77 -28.27 -3.04 16.89
N GLY A 78 -28.91 -4.18 17.04
CA GLY A 78 -28.97 -5.22 16.04
C GLY A 78 -27.69 -6.09 15.96
N ALA A 79 -27.66 -6.98 14.97
CA ALA A 79 -26.49 -7.80 14.67
C ALA A 79 -25.44 -7.02 13.87
N PRO A 80 -24.14 -7.34 14.02
CA PRO A 80 -23.11 -6.83 13.13
C PRO A 80 -23.36 -7.23 11.67
N ASN A 81 -22.98 -6.37 10.74
CA ASN A 81 -23.03 -6.61 9.30
C ASN A 81 -21.62 -6.62 8.72
N SER A 82 -21.27 -7.66 7.98
CA SER A 82 -19.96 -7.78 7.34
C SER A 82 -20.10 -7.62 5.83
N VAL A 83 -19.23 -6.80 5.25
CA VAL A 83 -19.07 -6.64 3.81
C VAL A 83 -17.68 -7.14 3.42
N SER A 84 -17.59 -7.81 2.27
CA SER A 84 -16.33 -8.38 1.79
C SER A 84 -16.09 -7.95 0.35
N PHE A 85 -14.83 -7.60 0.07
CA PHE A 85 -14.36 -7.21 -1.24
C PHE A 85 -13.30 -8.22 -1.72
N SER A 86 -13.37 -8.55 -2.99
CA SER A 86 -12.35 -9.36 -3.67
C SER A 86 -11.46 -8.46 -4.51
N ASN A 87 -10.14 -8.70 -4.46
CA ASN A 87 -9.16 -7.93 -5.23
C ASN A 87 -9.20 -6.42 -4.95
N ASP A 88 -9.39 -6.05 -3.68
CA ASP A 88 -9.27 -4.67 -3.23
C ASP A 88 -7.87 -4.14 -3.55
N THR A 89 -7.79 -3.05 -4.31
CA THR A 89 -6.51 -2.59 -4.87
C THR A 89 -6.41 -1.07 -4.85
N ASN A 90 -5.25 -0.58 -4.43
CA ASN A 90 -4.89 0.84 -4.52
C ASN A 90 -3.58 1.01 -5.29
N PHE A 91 -3.40 2.17 -5.91
CA PHE A 91 -2.22 2.54 -6.69
C PHE A 91 -1.67 3.89 -6.27
N ILE A 92 -0.32 4.02 -6.28
CA ILE A 92 0.36 5.30 -6.16
C ILE A 92 1.47 5.39 -7.21
N THR A 93 1.77 6.60 -7.67
CA THR A 93 2.91 6.87 -8.54
C THR A 93 3.84 7.84 -7.87
N LEU A 94 5.12 7.46 -7.73
CA LEU A 94 6.16 8.24 -7.06
C LEU A 94 7.35 8.44 -7.99
N THR A 95 8.01 9.59 -7.86
CA THR A 95 9.22 9.90 -8.62
C THR A 95 10.46 9.65 -7.77
N PRO A 96 11.43 8.85 -8.25
CA PRO A 96 12.67 8.60 -7.53
C PRO A 96 13.46 9.89 -7.28
N ARG A 97 14.13 9.95 -6.13
CA ARG A 97 15.14 10.96 -5.82
C ARG A 97 16.49 10.27 -5.59
N ASN A 98 17.48 10.63 -6.38
CA ASN A 98 18.80 9.99 -6.35
C ASN A 98 18.72 8.46 -6.50
N GLY A 99 17.86 7.97 -7.41
CA GLY A 99 17.67 6.54 -7.66
C GLY A 99 16.96 5.77 -6.54
N GLN A 100 16.26 6.44 -5.62
CA GLN A 100 15.55 5.82 -4.51
C GLN A 100 14.14 6.38 -4.32
N ILE A 101 13.23 5.55 -3.80
CA ILE A 101 11.91 5.92 -3.33
C ILE A 101 11.74 5.42 -1.89
N THR A 102 11.18 6.26 -1.03
CA THR A 102 10.64 5.87 0.27
C THR A 102 9.19 6.32 0.31
N GLY A 103 8.28 5.44 0.64
CA GLY A 103 6.86 5.73 0.61
C GLY A 103 6.02 4.76 1.42
N SER A 104 4.73 5.01 1.39
CA SER A 104 3.70 4.12 1.92
C SER A 104 2.47 4.15 1.04
N ILE A 105 1.70 3.07 1.08
CA ILE A 105 0.43 2.91 0.37
C ILE A 105 -0.53 2.16 1.29
N SER A 106 -1.82 2.53 1.26
CA SER A 106 -2.82 1.95 2.15
C SER A 106 -4.05 1.44 1.40
N LEU A 107 -4.68 0.41 1.96
CA LEU A 107 -6.07 0.03 1.70
C LEU A 107 -6.90 0.50 2.87
N SER A 108 -8.05 1.13 2.61
CA SER A 108 -8.93 1.66 3.65
C SER A 108 -10.25 0.91 3.69
N PRO A 109 -10.90 0.82 4.87
CA PRO A 109 -12.21 0.21 4.99
C PRO A 109 -13.25 0.87 4.07
N GLN A 110 -14.04 0.03 3.41
CA GLN A 110 -15.10 0.44 2.51
C GLN A 110 -16.45 0.06 3.12
N GLN A 111 -17.41 1.00 3.11
CA GLN A 111 -18.71 0.83 3.75
C GLN A 111 -19.70 0.03 2.88
N ASP A 112 -19.53 -0.03 1.60
CA ASP A 112 -20.45 -0.45 0.54
C ASP A 112 -21.64 -1.30 1.01
N GLY A 113 -22.85 -0.69 1.01
CA GLY A 113 -24.09 -1.35 1.43
C GLY A 113 -24.32 -1.47 2.93
N ALA A 114 -23.32 -1.22 3.78
CA ALA A 114 -23.55 -1.21 5.23
C ALA A 114 -24.24 0.08 5.67
N SER A 115 -25.39 -0.05 6.32
CA SER A 115 -26.16 1.10 6.81
C SER A 115 -26.99 0.74 8.03
N CYS A 116 -27.33 1.74 8.83
CA CYS A 116 -28.22 1.57 9.98
C CYS A 116 -29.66 1.90 9.59
N GLN A 117 -30.56 0.98 9.87
CA GLN A 117 -32.01 1.20 9.72
C GLN A 117 -32.58 1.80 11.01
N GLY A 118 -33.04 3.02 10.95
CA GLY A 118 -33.70 3.72 12.06
C GLY A 118 -33.08 5.06 12.43
N ASN A 119 -33.92 5.95 12.94
CA ASN A 119 -33.50 7.26 13.41
C ASN A 119 -32.68 7.15 14.70
N GLY A 120 -31.60 7.88 14.77
CA GLY A 120 -30.77 7.96 15.98
C GLY A 120 -29.77 6.85 16.15
N LEU A 121 -29.50 6.08 15.10
CA LEU A 121 -28.39 5.12 15.03
C LEU A 121 -27.25 5.69 14.19
N GLU A 122 -26.03 5.27 14.51
CA GLU A 122 -24.81 5.62 13.81
C GLU A 122 -24.02 4.34 13.51
N LEU A 123 -23.39 4.29 12.33
CA LEU A 123 -22.64 3.14 11.85
C LEU A 123 -21.17 3.26 12.24
N PHE A 124 -20.64 2.21 12.85
CA PHE A 124 -19.22 2.11 13.20
C PHE A 124 -18.61 0.83 12.65
N LEU A 125 -17.37 0.92 12.20
CA LEU A 125 -16.52 -0.23 11.93
C LEU A 125 -16.06 -0.82 13.27
N ILE A 126 -16.26 -2.12 13.47
CA ILE A 126 -15.84 -2.83 14.68
C ILE A 126 -14.75 -3.87 14.42
N ALA A 127 -14.55 -4.23 13.15
CA ALA A 127 -13.42 -5.08 12.72
C ALA A 127 -13.08 -4.85 11.26
N ALA A 128 -11.78 -4.96 10.95
CA ALA A 128 -11.25 -4.99 9.60
C ALA A 128 -10.25 -6.14 9.47
N ALA A 129 -10.27 -6.85 8.34
CA ALA A 129 -9.34 -7.93 8.04
C ALA A 129 -8.94 -7.89 6.57
N TYR A 130 -7.65 -8.07 6.30
CA TYR A 130 -7.07 -8.12 4.96
C TYR A 130 -6.25 -9.40 4.82
N SER A 131 -6.44 -10.13 3.72
CA SER A 131 -5.76 -11.39 3.46
C SER A 131 -5.28 -11.52 2.02
N GLY A 132 -4.21 -12.31 1.85
CA GLY A 132 -3.54 -12.51 0.57
C GLY A 132 -2.99 -11.20 0.02
N VAL A 133 -2.36 -10.38 0.89
CA VAL A 133 -1.93 -9.03 0.51
C VAL A 133 -0.59 -9.07 -0.20
N THR A 134 -0.54 -8.41 -1.37
CA THR A 134 0.64 -8.30 -2.22
C THR A 134 0.91 -6.83 -2.53
N PHE A 135 2.16 -6.44 -2.38
CA PHE A 135 2.69 -5.14 -2.76
C PHE A 135 3.61 -5.29 -3.98
N CYS A 136 3.41 -4.48 -5.02
CA CYS A 136 4.17 -4.55 -6.26
C CYS A 136 4.72 -3.17 -6.68
N ASP A 137 5.95 -3.16 -7.20
CA ASP A 137 6.39 -2.19 -8.20
C ASP A 137 5.92 -2.69 -9.56
N GLU A 138 4.87 -2.08 -10.09
CA GLU A 138 4.26 -2.45 -11.36
C GLU A 138 5.14 -2.08 -12.55
N THR A 139 5.97 -1.04 -12.40
CA THR A 139 6.85 -0.55 -13.46
C THR A 139 7.99 -1.51 -13.73
N ASN A 140 8.55 -2.12 -12.68
CA ASN A 140 9.69 -3.04 -12.77
C ASN A 140 9.28 -4.51 -12.56
N ASN A 141 7.99 -4.82 -12.37
CA ASN A 141 7.44 -6.16 -12.14
C ASN A 141 8.07 -6.86 -10.91
N ILE A 142 8.23 -6.12 -9.81
CA ILE A 142 8.77 -6.67 -8.56
C ILE A 142 7.66 -6.72 -7.52
N CYS A 143 7.24 -7.92 -7.13
CA CYS A 143 6.18 -8.11 -6.16
C CYS A 143 6.67 -8.83 -4.91
N GLN A 144 6.10 -8.48 -3.76
CA GLN A 144 6.35 -9.14 -2.49
C GLN A 144 5.04 -9.29 -1.70
N GLY A 145 4.79 -10.51 -1.20
CA GLY A 145 3.70 -10.76 -0.27
C GLY A 145 3.97 -10.07 1.07
N THR A 146 2.89 -9.59 1.69
CA THR A 146 2.90 -8.99 3.03
C THR A 146 1.97 -9.79 3.95
N PRO A 147 2.14 -9.73 5.28
CA PRO A 147 1.34 -10.54 6.19
C PRO A 147 -0.15 -10.19 6.14
N ASP A 148 -1.00 -11.18 6.36
CA ASP A 148 -2.40 -10.97 6.65
C ASP A 148 -2.53 -10.28 8.01
N LEU A 149 -3.35 -9.23 8.08
CA LEU A 149 -3.56 -8.46 9.31
C LEU A 149 -5.05 -8.23 9.54
N SER A 150 -5.42 -8.15 10.82
CA SER A 150 -6.77 -7.81 11.24
C SER A 150 -6.76 -6.98 12.51
N VAL A 151 -7.83 -6.19 12.69
CA VAL A 151 -8.15 -5.49 13.92
C VAL A 151 -9.61 -5.78 14.28
N SER A 152 -9.90 -5.94 15.57
CA SER A 152 -11.25 -6.17 16.08
C SER A 152 -11.41 -5.53 17.46
N GLY A 153 -12.66 -5.37 17.89
CA GLY A 153 -12.99 -4.73 19.17
C GLY A 153 -12.73 -3.21 19.16
N VAL A 154 -12.64 -2.61 17.98
CA VAL A 154 -12.53 -1.17 17.77
C VAL A 154 -13.90 -0.55 17.56
N GLN A 155 -14.01 0.77 17.64
CA GLN A 155 -15.20 1.53 17.30
C GLN A 155 -14.76 2.76 16.51
N ILE A 156 -14.73 2.61 15.19
CA ILE A 156 -14.23 3.61 14.24
C ILE A 156 -15.41 4.22 13.48
N GLY A 157 -15.55 5.52 13.50
CA GLY A 157 -16.64 6.23 12.86
C GLY A 157 -17.10 7.45 13.67
N PRO A 158 -18.33 7.96 13.46
CA PRO A 158 -19.39 7.36 12.63
C PRO A 158 -19.13 7.48 11.13
N PHE A 159 -19.55 6.46 10.37
CA PHE A 159 -19.56 6.50 8.92
C PHE A 159 -20.80 7.25 8.40
N PRO A 160 -20.71 7.95 7.26
CA PRO A 160 -21.85 8.63 6.66
C PRO A 160 -22.97 7.63 6.30
N HIS A 161 -24.23 8.10 6.36
CA HIS A 161 -25.43 7.35 5.98
C HIS A 161 -25.69 7.45 4.49
#